data_4ec5701740757d5ddcbf7290e1df3932
#
_entry.id   4ec5701740757d5ddcbf7290e1df3932
#
_cell.length_a   1.000
_cell.length_b   1.000
_cell.length_c   1.000
_cell.angle_alpha   90.00
_cell.angle_beta   90.00
_cell.angle_gamma   90.00
#
_symmetry.space_group_name_H-M   'P 1'
#
loop_
_entity.id
_entity.type
_entity.pdbx_description
1 polymer ?
#
loop_
_entity_poly.entity_id
_entity_poly.type
_entity_poly.pdbx_seq_one_letter_code
_entity_poly.pdbx_strand_id
1 'polypeptide(L)'
;MLQDSFSKVYTKFKMHFYRKMFEKLQERETSLTTVETFCMEIIYALDKPTVAQFADMANISSPNAAYKINNLVKKGYLKKVQSEEDKREYHLEVTQKYIDYYNISNTYLKTVMGRIEDRFSKEELETMERMLNVISAELMPEIKY
;
A
#
# COMPACT_ATOMS: atom_id res chain seq x y z
N MET A 1 -22.56 -10.75 13.71
CA MET A 1 -21.66 -10.70 14.89
C MET A 1 -20.40 -9.89 14.56
N LEU A 2 -19.39 -9.88 15.40
CA LEU A 2 -18.16 -9.08 15.18
C LEU A 2 -17.49 -9.40 13.85
N GLN A 3 -17.33 -10.69 13.53
CA GLN A 3 -16.73 -11.12 12.26
C GLN A 3 -17.48 -10.54 11.06
N ASP A 4 -18.80 -10.55 11.08
CA ASP A 4 -19.60 -10.02 9.96
C ASP A 4 -19.43 -8.50 9.82
N SER A 5 -19.38 -7.79 10.94
CA SER A 5 -19.19 -6.34 10.95
C SER A 5 -17.81 -5.96 10.41
N PHE A 6 -16.77 -6.64 10.87
CA PHE A 6 -15.41 -6.46 10.38
C PHE A 6 -15.31 -6.80 8.88
N SER A 7 -15.88 -7.94 8.49
CA SER A 7 -15.87 -8.39 7.11
C SER A 7 -16.54 -7.38 6.16
N LYS A 8 -17.63 -6.76 6.59
CA LYS A 8 -18.28 -5.70 5.80
C LYS A 8 -17.38 -4.50 5.57
N VAL A 9 -16.71 -4.03 6.61
CA VAL A 9 -15.78 -2.89 6.49
C VAL A 9 -14.61 -3.23 5.56
N TYR A 10 -13.97 -4.36 5.83
CA TYR A 10 -12.83 -4.83 5.02
C TYR A 10 -13.22 -5.03 3.55
N THR A 11 -14.37 -5.64 3.30
CA THR A 11 -14.87 -5.85 1.94
C THR A 11 -15.16 -4.53 1.22
N LYS A 12 -15.72 -3.52 1.91
CA LYS A 12 -15.95 -2.21 1.31
C LYS A 12 -14.66 -1.53 0.90
N PHE A 13 -13.60 -1.63 1.69
CA PHE A 13 -12.28 -1.13 1.28
C PHE A 13 -11.76 -1.84 0.03
N LYS A 14 -11.85 -3.17 -0.01
CA LYS A 14 -11.44 -3.95 -1.18
C LYS A 14 -12.26 -3.58 -2.43
N MET A 15 -13.58 -3.48 -2.29
CA MET A 15 -14.46 -3.15 -3.43
C MET A 15 -14.19 -1.75 -3.97
N HIS A 16 -13.93 -0.79 -3.10
CA HIS A 16 -13.54 0.55 -3.54
C HIS A 16 -12.22 0.50 -4.32
N PHE A 17 -11.23 -0.22 -3.82
CA PHE A 17 -9.95 -0.40 -4.49
C PHE A 17 -10.12 -1.04 -5.88
N TYR A 18 -10.86 -2.14 -5.97
CA TYR A 18 -11.08 -2.83 -7.24
C TYR A 18 -11.82 -1.95 -8.25
N ARG A 19 -12.85 -1.22 -7.81
CA ARG A 19 -13.57 -0.29 -8.67
C ARG A 19 -12.64 0.77 -9.25
N LYS A 20 -11.82 1.39 -8.41
CA LYS A 20 -10.87 2.41 -8.86
C LYS A 20 -9.79 1.83 -9.78
N MET A 21 -9.34 0.60 -9.52
CA MET A 21 -8.43 -0.10 -10.41
C MET A 21 -9.03 -0.28 -11.81
N PHE A 22 -10.27 -0.74 -11.90
CA PHE A 22 -10.95 -0.88 -13.21
C PHE A 22 -11.10 0.45 -13.92
N GLU A 23 -11.46 1.52 -13.21
CA GLU A 23 -11.53 2.87 -13.77
C GLU A 23 -10.18 3.31 -14.35
N LYS A 24 -9.09 3.11 -13.60
CA LYS A 24 -7.74 3.47 -14.03
C LYS A 24 -7.24 2.65 -15.23
N LEU A 25 -7.53 1.36 -15.25
CA LEU A 25 -7.13 0.48 -16.36
C LEU A 25 -7.85 0.83 -17.68
N GLN A 26 -9.00 1.51 -17.62
CA GLN A 26 -9.73 1.97 -18.80
C GLN A 26 -9.22 3.32 -19.33
N GLU A 27 -8.44 4.06 -18.55
CA GLU A 27 -7.85 5.32 -18.98
C GLU A 27 -6.69 5.05 -19.97
N ARG A 28 -6.69 5.74 -21.12
CA ARG A 28 -5.65 5.58 -22.15
C ARG A 28 -4.24 5.97 -21.69
N GLU A 29 -4.17 6.82 -20.67
CA GLU A 29 -2.91 7.32 -20.10
C GLU A 29 -2.30 6.37 -19.07
N THR A 30 -3.02 5.34 -18.67
CA THR A 30 -2.55 4.38 -17.70
C THR A 30 -1.48 3.49 -18.31
N SER A 31 -0.27 3.54 -17.76
CA SER A 31 0.86 2.71 -18.19
C SER A 31 1.15 1.55 -17.24
N LEU A 32 0.45 1.46 -16.08
CA LEU A 32 0.62 0.37 -15.12
C LEU A 32 -0.30 -0.81 -15.44
N THR A 33 0.27 -2.01 -15.38
CA THR A 33 -0.51 -3.25 -15.33
C THR A 33 -1.11 -3.45 -13.94
N THR A 34 -2.05 -4.39 -13.80
CA THR A 34 -2.63 -4.76 -12.50
C THR A 34 -1.54 -5.23 -11.51
N VAL A 35 -0.61 -6.08 -11.97
CA VAL A 35 0.48 -6.59 -11.13
C VAL A 35 1.43 -5.46 -10.72
N GLU A 36 1.75 -4.56 -11.63
CA GLU A 36 2.59 -3.39 -11.32
C GLU A 36 1.92 -2.48 -10.29
N THR A 37 0.60 -2.32 -10.34
CA THR A 37 -0.13 -1.57 -9.31
C THR A 37 -0.02 -2.25 -7.95
N PHE A 38 -0.13 -3.57 -7.88
CA PHE A 38 0.07 -4.30 -6.62
C PHE A 38 1.50 -4.13 -6.08
N CYS A 39 2.50 -4.15 -6.96
CA CYS A 39 3.88 -3.86 -6.58
C CYS A 39 4.00 -2.46 -5.95
N MET A 40 3.39 -1.46 -6.56
CA MET A 40 3.42 -0.08 -6.06
C MET A 40 2.73 0.05 -4.69
N GLU A 41 1.58 -0.63 -4.49
CA GLU A 41 0.88 -0.65 -3.20
C GLU A 41 1.75 -1.27 -2.09
N ILE A 42 2.45 -2.37 -2.39
CA ILE A 42 3.38 -3.01 -1.44
C ILE A 42 4.54 -2.06 -1.11
N ILE A 43 5.17 -1.48 -2.11
CA ILE A 43 6.31 -0.57 -1.93
C ILE A 43 5.90 0.67 -1.11
N TYR A 44 4.74 1.22 -1.42
CA TYR A 44 4.21 2.37 -0.67
C TYR A 44 3.95 2.01 0.80
N ALA A 45 3.36 0.84 1.07
CA ALA A 45 3.07 0.38 2.42
C ALA A 45 4.34 0.14 3.25
N LEU A 46 5.40 -0.38 2.61
CA LEU A 46 6.69 -0.64 3.27
C LEU A 46 7.50 0.63 3.57
N ASP A 47 7.14 1.74 3.00
CA ASP A 47 7.80 3.06 3.18
C ASP A 47 9.31 3.01 2.93
N LYS A 48 9.70 3.22 1.71
CA LYS A 48 11.10 3.22 1.24
C LYS A 48 11.85 1.89 1.50
N PRO A 49 11.27 0.76 1.09
CA PRO A 49 11.91 -0.53 1.29
C PRO A 49 13.16 -0.66 0.42
N THR A 50 14.03 -1.59 0.82
CA THR A 50 15.06 -2.12 -0.10
C THR A 50 14.41 -3.05 -1.13
N VAL A 51 15.15 -3.35 -2.21
CA VAL A 51 14.70 -4.34 -3.21
C VAL A 51 14.45 -5.70 -2.56
N ALA A 52 15.33 -6.11 -1.63
CA ALA A 52 15.19 -7.37 -0.91
C ALA A 52 13.93 -7.42 -0.04
N GLN A 53 13.62 -6.33 0.66
CA GLN A 53 12.40 -6.23 1.47
C GLN A 53 11.13 -6.31 0.62
N PHE A 54 11.13 -5.66 -0.54
CA PHE A 54 10.04 -5.76 -1.50
C PHE A 54 9.87 -7.20 -2.02
N ALA A 55 10.97 -7.83 -2.45
CA ALA A 55 10.94 -9.21 -2.95
C ALA A 55 10.42 -10.19 -1.90
N ASP A 56 10.84 -10.03 -0.65
CA ASP A 56 10.41 -10.86 0.47
C ASP A 56 8.90 -10.70 0.74
N MET A 57 8.44 -9.46 0.86
CA MET A 57 7.00 -9.20 1.09
C MET A 57 6.13 -9.70 -0.06
N ALA A 58 6.53 -9.52 -1.30
CA ALA A 58 5.81 -9.97 -2.48
C ALA A 58 5.96 -11.49 -2.72
N ASN A 59 6.85 -12.15 -1.99
CA ASN A 59 7.20 -13.56 -2.13
C ASN A 59 7.58 -13.93 -3.57
N ILE A 60 8.48 -13.14 -4.14
CA ILE A 60 9.02 -13.33 -5.49
C ILE A 60 10.55 -13.40 -5.43
N SER A 61 11.15 -13.96 -6.49
CA SER A 61 12.61 -14.02 -6.59
C SER A 61 13.23 -12.63 -6.76
N SER A 62 14.50 -12.49 -6.33
CA SER A 62 15.23 -11.24 -6.50
C SER A 62 15.34 -10.79 -7.96
N PRO A 63 15.63 -11.67 -8.95
CA PRO A 63 15.62 -11.27 -10.35
C PRO A 63 14.25 -10.79 -10.84
N ASN A 64 13.16 -11.45 -10.43
CA ASN A 64 11.80 -11.04 -10.78
C ASN A 64 11.46 -9.67 -10.17
N ALA A 65 11.82 -9.46 -8.90
CA ALA A 65 11.66 -8.17 -8.23
C ALA A 65 12.42 -7.06 -8.97
N ALA A 66 13.69 -7.29 -9.30
CA ALA A 66 14.53 -6.33 -10.02
C ALA A 66 13.93 -5.98 -11.39
N TYR A 67 13.42 -6.96 -12.12
CA TYR A 67 12.75 -6.74 -13.40
C TYR A 67 11.53 -5.83 -13.26
N LYS A 68 10.66 -6.12 -12.30
CA LYS A 68 9.45 -5.31 -12.03
C LYS A 68 9.81 -3.89 -11.61
N ILE A 69 10.78 -3.73 -10.71
CA ILE A 69 11.25 -2.42 -10.24
C ILE A 69 11.83 -1.61 -11.40
N ASN A 70 12.67 -2.21 -12.24
CA ASN A 70 13.26 -1.51 -13.38
C ASN A 70 12.20 -1.00 -14.35
N ASN A 71 11.13 -1.77 -14.60
CA ASN A 71 10.01 -1.33 -15.42
C ASN A 71 9.27 -0.14 -14.78
N LEU A 72 9.05 -0.18 -13.48
CA LEU A 72 8.39 0.91 -12.75
C LEU A 72 9.24 2.19 -12.70
N VAL A 73 10.56 2.05 -12.59
CA VAL A 73 11.49 3.18 -12.69
C VAL A 73 11.44 3.80 -14.09
N LYS A 74 11.49 2.99 -15.15
CA LYS A 74 11.38 3.46 -16.52
C LYS A 74 10.06 4.20 -16.80
N LYS A 75 8.98 3.74 -16.22
CA LYS A 75 7.67 4.38 -16.34
C LYS A 75 7.51 5.65 -15.49
N GLY A 76 8.47 5.94 -14.62
CA GLY A 76 8.50 7.14 -13.79
C GLY A 76 7.70 7.05 -12.49
N TYR A 77 7.33 5.86 -12.04
CA TYR A 77 6.58 5.64 -10.80
C TYR A 77 7.45 5.37 -9.58
N LEU A 78 8.69 4.91 -9.79
CA LEU A 78 9.66 4.64 -8.74
C LEU A 78 10.99 5.33 -9.01
N LYS A 79 11.71 5.61 -7.92
CA LYS A 79 13.13 5.97 -7.91
C LYS A 79 13.91 4.97 -7.06
N LYS A 80 15.12 4.66 -7.50
CA LYS A 80 16.11 3.95 -6.70
C LYS A 80 17.04 4.98 -6.07
N VAL A 81 17.13 4.99 -4.75
CA VAL A 81 18.01 5.89 -4.00
C VAL A 81 19.04 5.06 -3.27
N GLN A 82 20.31 5.30 -3.56
CA GLN A 82 21.42 4.61 -2.89
C GLN A 82 21.44 4.94 -1.40
N SER A 83 21.60 3.91 -0.56
CA SER A 83 21.72 4.09 0.88
C SER A 83 23.06 4.78 1.22
N GLU A 84 23.01 5.76 2.13
CA GLU A 84 24.21 6.42 2.66
C GLU A 84 24.99 5.48 3.60
N GLU A 85 24.29 4.60 4.29
CA GLU A 85 24.90 3.67 5.26
C GLU A 85 25.60 2.49 4.58
N ASP A 86 24.98 1.90 3.57
CA ASP A 86 25.57 0.84 2.75
C ASP A 86 25.33 1.13 1.26
N LYS A 87 26.40 1.51 0.57
CA LYS A 87 26.34 1.87 -0.86
C LYS A 87 25.96 0.73 -1.79
N ARG A 88 25.90 -0.51 -1.29
CA ARG A 88 25.42 -1.67 -2.05
C ARG A 88 23.90 -1.79 -2.01
N GLU A 89 23.24 -1.11 -1.08
CA GLU A 89 21.78 -1.13 -0.94
C GLU A 89 21.15 0.08 -1.61
N TYR A 90 19.99 -0.16 -2.20
CA TYR A 90 19.11 0.86 -2.77
C TYR A 90 17.75 0.78 -2.13
N HIS A 91 17.20 1.94 -1.76
CA HIS A 91 15.83 2.08 -1.30
C HIS A 91 14.92 2.50 -2.45
N LEU A 92 13.68 2.04 -2.40
CA LEU A 92 12.67 2.35 -3.39
C LEU A 92 11.79 3.48 -2.88
N GLU A 93 11.67 4.55 -3.64
CA GLU A 93 10.80 5.67 -3.33
C GLU A 93 9.75 5.83 -4.42
N VAL A 94 8.49 5.99 -3.99
CA VAL A 94 7.41 6.33 -4.92
C VAL A 94 7.55 7.76 -5.38
N THR A 95 7.19 8.02 -6.63
CA THR A 95 7.23 9.37 -7.20
C THR A 95 5.89 10.08 -7.03
N GLN A 96 5.89 11.41 -7.20
CA GLN A 96 4.66 12.18 -7.19
C GLN A 96 3.67 11.72 -8.27
N LYS A 97 4.17 11.23 -9.40
CA LYS A 97 3.34 10.65 -10.46
C LYS A 97 2.46 9.51 -9.93
N TYR A 98 3.03 8.59 -9.11
CA TYR A 98 2.25 7.54 -8.49
C TYR A 98 1.23 8.09 -7.50
N ILE A 99 1.65 9.00 -6.63
CA ILE A 99 0.78 9.58 -5.60
C ILE A 99 -0.44 10.28 -6.23
N ASP A 100 -0.23 11.03 -7.29
CA ASP A 100 -1.30 11.80 -7.95
C ASP A 100 -2.35 10.91 -8.63
N TYR A 101 -1.91 9.80 -9.21
CA TYR A 101 -2.79 8.99 -10.08
C TYR A 101 -3.21 7.65 -9.49
N TYR A 102 -2.43 7.06 -8.60
CA TYR A 102 -2.59 5.66 -8.24
C TYR A 102 -2.69 5.36 -6.74
N ASN A 103 -2.55 6.35 -5.86
CA ASN A 103 -2.65 6.14 -4.42
C ASN A 103 -4.12 5.99 -3.97
N ILE A 104 -4.75 4.95 -4.46
CA ILE A 104 -6.20 4.70 -4.33
C ILE A 104 -6.57 4.34 -2.88
N SER A 105 -5.90 3.35 -2.31
CA SER A 105 -6.22 2.83 -0.98
C SER A 105 -6.03 3.87 0.10
N ASN A 106 -4.92 4.59 0.07
CA ASN A 106 -4.60 5.59 1.09
C ASN A 106 -5.55 6.80 1.03
N THR A 107 -5.94 7.25 -0.16
CA THR A 107 -6.88 8.36 -0.33
C THR A 107 -8.25 8.02 0.24
N TYR A 108 -8.77 6.84 -0.06
CA TYR A 108 -10.07 6.40 0.47
C TYR A 108 -10.01 6.16 1.98
N LEU A 109 -8.93 5.58 2.47
CA LEU A 109 -8.71 5.38 3.91
C LEU A 109 -8.79 6.72 4.66
N LYS A 110 -8.09 7.74 4.19
CA LYS A 110 -8.14 9.09 4.79
C LYS A 110 -9.55 9.66 4.81
N THR A 111 -10.29 9.50 3.73
CA THR A 111 -11.69 9.96 3.63
C THR A 111 -12.58 9.28 4.68
N VAL A 112 -12.46 7.95 4.80
CA VAL A 112 -13.25 7.18 5.77
C VAL A 112 -12.84 7.53 7.19
N MET A 113 -11.54 7.68 7.47
CA MET A 113 -11.05 8.05 8.80
C MET A 113 -11.57 9.42 9.23
N GLY A 114 -11.57 10.42 8.35
CA GLY A 114 -12.17 11.72 8.66
C GLY A 114 -13.64 11.62 9.06
N ARG A 115 -14.41 10.78 8.36
CA ARG A 115 -15.83 10.53 8.70
C ARG A 115 -15.99 9.80 10.04
N ILE A 116 -15.08 8.90 10.37
CA ILE A 116 -15.06 8.18 11.66
C ILE A 116 -14.77 9.17 12.78
N GLU A 117 -13.77 10.03 12.62
CA GLU A 117 -13.40 11.06 13.61
C GLU A 117 -14.56 12.03 13.86
N ASP A 118 -15.31 12.41 12.84
CA ASP A 118 -16.48 13.29 12.98
C ASP A 118 -17.67 12.60 13.65
N ARG A 119 -17.76 11.27 13.59
CA ARG A 119 -18.94 10.51 14.00
C ARG A 119 -18.88 9.97 15.40
N PHE A 120 -17.67 9.61 15.87
CA PHE A 120 -17.48 8.95 17.16
C PHE A 120 -16.88 9.89 18.21
N SER A 121 -17.16 9.59 19.47
CA SER A 121 -16.59 10.35 20.60
C SER A 121 -15.09 10.08 20.73
N LYS A 122 -14.40 10.98 21.42
CA LYS A 122 -12.96 10.83 21.72
C LYS A 122 -12.67 9.50 22.41
N GLU A 123 -13.47 9.12 23.40
CA GLU A 123 -13.31 7.86 24.14
C GLU A 123 -13.47 6.63 23.24
N GLU A 124 -14.46 6.66 22.33
CA GLU A 124 -14.66 5.59 21.35
C GLU A 124 -13.49 5.49 20.39
N LEU A 125 -12.96 6.61 19.90
CA LEU A 125 -11.81 6.66 19.01
C LEU A 125 -10.54 6.12 19.70
N GLU A 126 -10.27 6.50 20.91
CA GLU A 126 -9.13 5.99 21.70
C GLU A 126 -9.26 4.47 21.92
N THR A 127 -10.46 3.98 22.18
CA THR A 127 -10.72 2.55 22.32
C THR A 127 -10.49 1.79 21.00
N MET A 128 -10.99 2.35 19.89
CA MET A 128 -10.79 1.77 18.55
C MET A 128 -9.31 1.73 18.20
N GLU A 129 -8.58 2.82 18.42
CA GLU A 129 -7.15 2.91 18.15
C GLU A 129 -6.37 1.84 18.93
N ARG A 130 -6.65 1.71 20.21
CA ARG A 130 -6.03 0.69 21.08
C ARG A 130 -6.29 -0.72 20.54
N MET A 131 -7.53 -1.03 20.15
CA MET A 131 -7.89 -2.33 19.61
C MET A 131 -7.19 -2.60 18.28
N LEU A 132 -7.16 -1.64 17.39
CA LEU A 132 -6.49 -1.78 16.08
C LEU A 132 -4.98 -1.98 16.25
N ASN A 133 -4.34 -1.29 17.19
CA ASN A 133 -2.93 -1.48 17.50
C ASN A 133 -2.63 -2.88 18.01
N VAL A 134 -3.46 -3.43 18.90
CA VAL A 134 -3.33 -4.82 19.37
C VAL A 134 -3.51 -5.80 18.21
N ILE A 135 -4.53 -5.60 17.38
CA ILE A 135 -4.77 -6.46 16.22
C ILE A 135 -3.55 -6.48 15.29
N SER A 136 -3.04 -5.31 14.94
CA SER A 136 -1.89 -5.18 14.04
C SER A 136 -0.61 -5.77 14.63
N ALA A 137 -0.31 -5.47 15.90
CA ALA A 137 0.96 -5.85 16.52
C ALA A 137 1.01 -7.31 16.96
N GLU A 138 -0.11 -7.88 17.39
CA GLU A 138 -0.11 -9.17 18.07
C GLU A 138 -0.91 -10.24 17.35
N LEU A 139 -1.98 -9.87 16.63
CA LEU A 139 -2.93 -10.83 16.08
C LEU A 139 -2.76 -11.05 14.56
N MET A 140 -1.79 -10.40 13.94
CA MET A 140 -1.45 -10.55 12.52
C MET A 140 0.07 -10.76 12.33
N PRO A 141 0.66 -11.79 13.00
CA PRO A 141 2.11 -11.98 12.99
C PRO A 141 2.67 -12.43 11.64
N GLU A 142 1.81 -12.86 10.72
CA GLU A 142 2.22 -13.31 9.38
C GLU A 142 2.69 -12.17 8.49
N ILE A 143 2.24 -10.95 8.75
CA ILE A 143 2.58 -9.76 7.96
C ILE A 143 3.36 -8.79 8.84
N LYS A 144 4.64 -8.65 8.56
CA LYS A 144 5.55 -7.77 9.30
C LYS A 144 6.16 -6.75 8.35
N TYR A 145 6.00 -5.48 8.67
CA TYR A 145 6.66 -4.38 7.95
C TYR A 145 6.80 -3.13 8.81
#